data_2b3df112275c2a9583b219a73ce3f871
#
_entry.id   2b3df112275c2a9583b219a73ce3f871
#
_cell.length_a   1.000
_cell.length_b   1.000
_cell.length_c   1.000
_cell.angle_alpha   90.00
_cell.angle_beta   90.00
_cell.angle_gamma   90.00
#
_symmetry.space_group_name_H-M   'P 1'
#
loop_
_entity.id
_entity.type
_entity.pdbx_description
1 polymer ?
#
loop_
_entity_poly.entity_id
_entity_poly.type
_entity_poly.pdbx_seq_one_letter_code
_entity_poly.pdbx_strand_id
1 'polypeptide(L)'
;MRPEVTINIYAAKKDGFEWMSLDDFEEMLPDKAEHEKWELINGRVIRGMVGARWEHHVIIDNMGLAIGGHLLKSKLPCRVYRETFYLKDRKTDLAALPDLMIHCGIPKSGVTLFDDPLILVEVVSPGSEARDRLEKRVAYQQLGSLKTYVLVTRDKPLVEVFERSGNGFLNKEPLTGLGEMLQLPAINSEMPLADIYRDLISANPA
;
A
#
# COMPACT_ATOMS: atom_id res chain seq x y z
N MET A 1 -18.83 36.77 6.61
CA MET A 1 -17.39 37.06 6.52
C MET A 1 -16.71 35.81 6.97
N ARG A 2 -16.16 35.01 6.04
CA ARG A 2 -15.36 33.82 6.38
C ARG A 2 -13.97 34.33 6.72
N PRO A 3 -13.31 33.84 7.80
CA PRO A 3 -11.94 34.20 8.06
C PRO A 3 -11.07 33.72 6.89
N GLU A 4 -10.20 34.60 6.38
CA GLU A 4 -9.12 34.21 5.48
C GLU A 4 -8.26 33.18 6.23
N VAL A 5 -8.32 31.93 5.77
CA VAL A 5 -7.37 30.91 6.21
C VAL A 5 -6.04 31.29 5.58
N THR A 6 -5.17 31.88 6.37
CA THR A 6 -3.78 32.07 5.99
C THR A 6 -3.15 30.66 5.93
N ILE A 7 -3.13 30.09 4.73
CA ILE A 7 -2.41 28.83 4.49
C ILE A 7 -0.94 29.14 4.72
N ASN A 8 -0.44 28.68 5.85
CA ASN A 8 0.96 28.81 6.20
C ASN A 8 1.73 27.78 5.38
N ILE A 9 2.15 28.18 4.16
CA ILE A 9 2.84 27.33 3.21
C ILE A 9 4.29 27.13 3.70
N TYR A 10 4.49 26.35 4.73
CA TYR A 10 5.82 25.83 5.08
C TYR A 10 6.08 24.47 4.39
N ALA A 11 5.77 24.39 3.10
CA ALA A 11 6.38 23.39 2.26
C ALA A 11 7.83 23.84 1.99
N ALA A 12 8.77 23.34 2.74
CA ALA A 12 10.17 23.55 2.42
C ALA A 12 10.47 22.83 1.09
N LYS A 13 10.78 23.59 0.04
CA LYS A 13 11.31 23.00 -1.20
C LYS A 13 12.78 22.71 -0.99
N LYS A 14 13.10 21.42 -0.80
CA LYS A 14 14.47 20.93 -0.73
C LYS A 14 14.66 19.93 -1.88
N ASP A 15 15.74 20.11 -2.63
CA ASP A 15 16.11 19.24 -3.76
C ASP A 15 15.02 19.09 -4.84
N GLY A 16 14.18 20.12 -5.04
CA GLY A 16 13.09 20.12 -6.02
C GLY A 16 11.81 19.39 -5.55
N PHE A 17 11.79 18.87 -4.31
CA PHE A 17 10.63 18.22 -3.70
C PHE A 17 9.95 19.12 -2.67
N GLU A 18 8.65 18.90 -2.48
CA GLU A 18 7.84 19.56 -1.47
C GLU A 18 7.83 18.70 -0.21
N TRP A 19 8.15 19.33 0.94
CA TRP A 19 8.23 18.66 2.24
C TRP A 19 7.28 19.33 3.22
N MET A 20 6.55 18.55 4.00
CA MET A 20 5.65 19.07 5.04
C MET A 20 5.41 18.03 6.13
N SER A 21 4.82 18.47 7.24
CA SER A 21 4.33 17.58 8.28
C SER A 21 3.06 16.85 7.85
N LEU A 22 2.71 15.78 8.55
CA LEU A 22 1.43 15.10 8.31
C LEU A 22 0.24 16.04 8.61
N ASP A 23 0.35 16.91 9.61
CA ASP A 23 -0.72 17.84 9.96
C ASP A 23 -0.97 18.86 8.83
N ASP A 24 0.08 19.45 8.26
CA ASP A 24 -0.04 20.34 7.10
C ASP A 24 -0.59 19.62 5.87
N PHE A 25 -0.18 18.36 5.67
CA PHE A 25 -0.69 17.53 4.58
C PHE A 25 -2.18 17.25 4.73
N GLU A 26 -2.65 16.94 5.95
CA GLU A 26 -4.07 16.72 6.24
C GLU A 26 -4.91 17.96 5.99
N GLU A 27 -4.39 19.16 6.29
CA GLU A 27 -5.06 20.43 6.01
C GLU A 27 -5.20 20.70 4.52
N MET A 28 -4.25 20.24 3.70
CA MET A 28 -4.27 20.40 2.24
C MET A 28 -5.12 19.36 1.50
N LEU A 29 -5.37 18.19 2.09
CA LEU A 29 -6.10 17.10 1.43
C LEU A 29 -7.48 17.49 0.88
N PRO A 30 -8.29 18.35 1.54
CA PRO A 30 -9.59 18.76 1.00
C PRO A 30 -9.50 19.55 -0.32
N ASP A 31 -8.36 20.18 -0.61
CA ASP A 31 -8.13 20.95 -1.83
C ASP A 31 -7.64 20.08 -3.00
N LYS A 32 -7.37 18.80 -2.74
CA LYS A 32 -6.94 17.85 -3.75
C LYS A 32 -8.02 17.63 -4.80
N ALA A 33 -7.65 17.75 -6.08
CA ALA A 33 -8.57 17.42 -7.17
C ALA A 33 -8.97 15.92 -7.14
N GLU A 34 -10.19 15.60 -7.55
CA GLU A 34 -10.72 14.23 -7.49
C GLU A 34 -9.88 13.22 -8.28
N HIS A 35 -9.27 13.67 -9.39
CA HIS A 35 -8.42 12.84 -10.25
C HIS A 35 -6.97 12.72 -9.80
N GLU A 36 -6.59 13.32 -8.66
CA GLU A 36 -5.25 13.24 -8.10
C GLU A 36 -5.16 12.23 -6.96
N LYS A 37 -4.02 11.56 -6.88
CA LYS A 37 -3.60 10.70 -5.77
C LYS A 37 -2.43 11.38 -5.07
N TRP A 38 -2.63 11.87 -3.86
CA TRP A 38 -1.57 12.49 -3.06
C TRP A 38 -1.13 11.54 -1.96
N GLU A 39 0.16 11.43 -1.76
CA GLU A 39 0.78 10.65 -0.69
C GLU A 39 1.86 11.50 -0.02
N LEU A 40 2.09 11.26 1.27
CA LEU A 40 3.18 11.83 2.05
C LEU A 40 4.07 10.68 2.51
N ILE A 41 5.33 10.65 2.08
CA ILE A 41 6.27 9.58 2.42
C ILE A 41 7.48 10.19 3.12
N ASN A 42 7.60 9.94 4.43
CA ASN A 42 8.64 10.53 5.27
C ASN A 42 8.70 12.07 5.15
N GLY A 43 7.53 12.73 5.12
CA GLY A 43 7.42 14.18 4.98
C GLY A 43 7.54 14.72 3.55
N ARG A 44 7.82 13.88 2.55
CA ARG A 44 7.86 14.28 1.14
C ARG A 44 6.51 14.08 0.47
N VAL A 45 5.97 15.14 -0.14
CA VAL A 45 4.72 15.08 -0.90
C VAL A 45 4.94 14.45 -2.26
N ILE A 46 4.08 13.49 -2.59
CA ILE A 46 4.06 12.81 -3.88
C ILE A 46 2.67 13.00 -4.46
N ARG A 47 2.60 13.66 -5.62
CA ARG A 47 1.36 13.86 -6.36
C ARG A 47 1.35 12.99 -7.60
N GLY A 48 0.33 12.17 -7.72
CA GLY A 48 0.07 11.31 -8.86
C GLY A 48 -1.35 11.51 -9.38
N MET A 49 -1.68 10.78 -10.43
CA MET A 49 -3.03 10.74 -10.99
C MET A 49 -3.74 9.48 -10.51
N VAL A 50 -5.04 9.58 -10.29
CA VAL A 50 -5.89 8.40 -10.11
C VAL A 50 -6.02 7.69 -11.45
N GLY A 51 -5.94 6.37 -11.42
CA GLY A 51 -6.06 5.51 -12.58
C GLY A 51 -4.85 4.59 -12.70
N ALA A 52 -5.17 3.35 -13.00
CA ALA A 52 -4.18 2.30 -13.22
C ALA A 52 -4.58 1.53 -14.48
N ARG A 53 -3.64 0.78 -15.03
CA ARG A 53 -3.94 -0.16 -16.11
C ARG A 53 -4.80 -1.30 -15.57
N TRP A 54 -5.59 -1.92 -16.43
CA TRP A 54 -6.49 -3.01 -16.05
C TRP A 54 -5.75 -4.18 -15.37
N GLU A 55 -4.50 -4.48 -15.81
CA GLU A 55 -3.68 -5.54 -15.22
C GLU A 55 -3.37 -5.29 -13.73
N HIS A 56 -3.16 -4.03 -13.35
CA HIS A 56 -2.97 -3.64 -11.96
C HIS A 56 -4.23 -3.96 -11.13
N HIS A 57 -5.41 -3.58 -11.62
CA HIS A 57 -6.66 -3.86 -10.94
C HIS A 57 -6.96 -5.37 -10.85
N VAL A 58 -6.67 -6.15 -11.91
CA VAL A 58 -6.85 -7.60 -11.88
C VAL A 58 -6.03 -8.24 -10.77
N ILE A 59 -4.77 -7.85 -10.59
CA ILE A 59 -3.93 -8.37 -9.51
C ILE A 59 -4.52 -8.00 -8.14
N ILE A 60 -4.91 -6.74 -7.94
CA ILE A 60 -5.53 -6.27 -6.69
C ILE A 60 -6.81 -7.05 -6.39
N ASP A 61 -7.65 -7.26 -7.40
CA ASP A 61 -8.91 -7.99 -7.22
C ASP A 61 -8.69 -9.46 -6.93
N ASN A 62 -7.81 -10.14 -7.66
CA ASN A 62 -7.47 -11.54 -7.42
C ASN A 62 -6.95 -11.76 -6.00
N MET A 63 -5.98 -10.95 -5.56
CA MET A 63 -5.45 -11.04 -4.20
C MET A 63 -6.51 -10.66 -3.15
N GLY A 64 -7.25 -9.58 -3.39
CA GLY A 64 -8.28 -9.12 -2.47
C GLY A 64 -9.41 -10.12 -2.27
N LEU A 65 -9.84 -10.82 -3.32
CA LEU A 65 -10.85 -11.89 -3.26
C LEU A 65 -10.31 -13.14 -2.53
N ALA A 66 -9.09 -13.57 -2.86
CA ALA A 66 -8.48 -14.74 -2.22
C ALA A 66 -8.25 -14.52 -0.72
N ILE A 67 -7.63 -13.39 -0.34
CA ILE A 67 -7.37 -13.04 1.06
C ILE A 67 -8.70 -12.81 1.79
N GLY A 68 -9.63 -12.03 1.23
CA GLY A 68 -10.93 -11.75 1.84
C GLY A 68 -11.76 -13.01 2.07
N GLY A 69 -11.77 -13.93 1.10
CA GLY A 69 -12.42 -15.23 1.22
C GLY A 69 -11.80 -16.11 2.32
N HIS A 70 -10.46 -16.11 2.43
CA HIS A 70 -9.74 -16.79 3.51
C HIS A 70 -10.11 -16.22 4.89
N LEU A 71 -10.07 -14.88 5.04
CA LEU A 71 -10.38 -14.22 6.32
C LEU A 71 -11.80 -14.55 6.81
N LEU A 72 -12.78 -14.57 5.88
CA LEU A 72 -14.16 -14.93 6.18
C LEU A 72 -14.28 -16.38 6.65
N LYS A 73 -13.65 -17.34 5.94
CA LYS A 73 -13.66 -18.76 6.28
C LYS A 73 -12.98 -19.04 7.63
N SER A 74 -11.85 -18.38 7.87
CA SER A 74 -11.04 -18.53 9.09
C SER A 74 -11.62 -17.79 10.29
N LYS A 75 -12.69 -16.99 10.10
CA LYS A 75 -13.31 -16.15 11.13
C LYS A 75 -12.31 -15.20 11.82
N LEU A 76 -11.24 -14.83 11.13
CA LEU A 76 -10.29 -13.85 11.63
C LEU A 76 -10.95 -12.46 11.68
N PRO A 77 -10.72 -11.68 12.75
CA PRO A 77 -11.29 -10.34 12.88
C PRO A 77 -10.53 -9.33 12.03
N CYS A 78 -10.20 -9.70 10.79
CA CYS A 78 -9.42 -8.90 9.85
C CYS A 78 -10.23 -8.63 8.58
N ARG A 79 -9.87 -7.54 7.88
CA ARG A 79 -10.47 -7.18 6.60
C ARG A 79 -9.42 -6.69 5.62
N VAL A 80 -9.73 -6.81 4.33
CA VAL A 80 -8.95 -6.24 3.22
C VAL A 80 -9.54 -4.89 2.87
N TYR A 81 -8.67 -3.87 2.83
CA TYR A 81 -8.97 -2.53 2.34
C TYR A 81 -8.18 -2.27 1.07
N ARG A 82 -8.77 -1.54 0.13
CA ARG A 82 -8.19 -1.24 -1.18
C ARG A 82 -8.11 0.27 -1.38
N GLU A 83 -7.03 0.76 -1.93
CA GLU A 83 -6.71 2.07 -2.53
C GLU A 83 -7.35 3.36 -1.95
N THR A 84 -8.40 3.28 -1.16
CA THR A 84 -9.20 4.44 -0.72
C THR A 84 -8.98 4.84 0.73
N PHE A 85 -8.33 3.99 1.52
CA PHE A 85 -8.05 4.27 2.93
C PHE A 85 -6.60 4.68 3.11
N TYR A 86 -6.39 5.87 3.68
CA TYR A 86 -5.07 6.30 4.06
C TYR A 86 -4.51 5.44 5.20
N LEU A 87 -3.28 4.99 5.00
CA LEU A 87 -2.39 4.54 6.07
C LEU A 87 -1.63 5.77 6.55
N LYS A 88 -1.70 6.10 7.85
CA LYS A 88 -1.06 7.28 8.42
C LYS A 88 -0.19 6.93 9.61
N ASP A 89 0.96 7.58 9.72
CA ASP A 89 1.82 7.55 10.90
C ASP A 89 2.43 8.93 11.16
N ARG A 90 2.09 9.51 12.32
CA ARG A 90 2.56 10.86 12.71
C ARG A 90 4.05 10.90 13.06
N LYS A 91 4.64 9.77 13.43
CA LYS A 91 6.06 9.73 13.83
C LYS A 91 6.99 9.87 12.64
N THR A 92 6.53 9.48 11.48
CA THR A 92 7.33 9.45 10.25
C THR A 92 6.79 10.36 9.15
N ASP A 93 5.80 11.21 9.47
CA ASP A 93 5.08 12.02 8.48
C ASP A 93 4.68 11.18 7.26
N LEU A 94 3.91 10.13 7.53
CA LEU A 94 3.42 9.19 6.54
C LEU A 94 1.91 9.35 6.32
N ALA A 95 1.50 9.51 5.06
CA ALA A 95 0.15 9.29 4.59
C ALA A 95 0.21 8.60 3.23
N ALA A 96 -0.04 7.31 3.19
CA ALA A 96 0.04 6.50 1.97
C ALA A 96 -1.30 5.83 1.65
N LEU A 97 -1.51 5.53 0.37
CA LEU A 97 -2.65 4.78 -0.14
C LEU A 97 -2.14 3.46 -0.73
N PRO A 98 -1.92 2.43 0.10
CA PRO A 98 -1.47 1.13 -0.39
C PRO A 98 -2.54 0.48 -1.27
N ASP A 99 -2.13 -0.29 -2.26
CA ASP A 99 -3.04 -0.98 -3.17
C ASP A 99 -3.92 -1.99 -2.43
N LEU A 100 -3.34 -2.75 -1.47
CA LEU A 100 -4.09 -3.55 -0.50
C LEU A 100 -3.50 -3.36 0.90
N MET A 101 -4.39 -3.28 1.88
CA MET A 101 -4.06 -3.25 3.29
C MET A 101 -4.92 -4.26 4.04
N ILE A 102 -4.31 -5.11 4.84
CA ILE A 102 -5.00 -5.98 5.78
C ILE A 102 -4.88 -5.37 7.17
N HIS A 103 -6.01 -5.04 7.74
CA HIS A 103 -6.14 -4.53 9.11
C HIS A 103 -7.02 -5.48 9.91
N CYS A 104 -6.66 -5.68 11.19
CA CYS A 104 -7.38 -6.55 12.12
C CYS A 104 -8.00 -5.73 13.25
N GLY A 105 -9.21 -6.09 13.63
CA GLY A 105 -10.01 -5.35 14.59
C GLY A 105 -11.22 -4.69 13.91
N ILE A 106 -12.13 -4.18 14.74
CA ILE A 106 -13.33 -3.48 14.27
C ILE A 106 -13.06 -1.98 14.26
N PRO A 107 -13.03 -1.34 13.09
CA PRO A 107 -12.87 0.11 13.02
C PRO A 107 -14.04 0.82 13.70
N LYS A 108 -13.76 1.98 14.31
CA LYS A 108 -14.82 2.86 14.79
C LYS A 108 -15.60 3.44 13.60
N SER A 109 -16.87 3.74 13.81
CA SER A 109 -17.68 4.40 12.76
C SER A 109 -17.02 5.73 12.34
N GLY A 110 -17.00 5.99 11.04
CA GLY A 110 -16.42 7.21 10.47
C GLY A 110 -14.90 7.22 10.28
N VAL A 111 -14.21 6.10 10.55
CA VAL A 111 -12.77 5.99 10.28
C VAL A 111 -12.50 6.02 8.79
N THR A 112 -11.59 6.90 8.38
CA THR A 112 -11.11 7.06 6.99
C THR A 112 -9.62 6.76 6.84
N LEU A 113 -8.95 6.40 7.95
CA LEU A 113 -7.52 6.13 8.01
C LEU A 113 -7.22 4.97 8.97
N PHE A 114 -6.08 4.33 8.79
CA PHE A 114 -5.52 3.32 9.70
C PHE A 114 -4.06 3.66 10.02
N ASP A 115 -3.62 3.30 11.21
CA ASP A 115 -2.25 3.49 11.70
C ASP A 115 -1.56 2.17 12.11
N ASP A 116 -2.31 1.07 12.09
CA ASP A 116 -1.86 -0.24 12.55
C ASP A 116 -2.10 -1.38 11.52
N PRO A 117 -1.58 -1.27 10.28
CA PRO A 117 -1.72 -2.31 9.27
C PRO A 117 -0.99 -3.58 9.69
N LEU A 118 -1.57 -4.76 9.37
CA LEU A 118 -0.93 -6.06 9.56
C LEU A 118 -0.10 -6.47 8.35
N ILE A 119 -0.68 -6.30 7.15
CA ILE A 119 -0.04 -6.63 5.86
C ILE A 119 -0.33 -5.50 4.88
N LEU A 120 0.68 -5.12 4.10
CA LEU A 120 0.55 -4.19 2.98
C LEU A 120 0.99 -4.87 1.69
N VAL A 121 0.30 -4.55 0.61
CA VAL A 121 0.64 -4.99 -0.75
C VAL A 121 0.66 -3.79 -1.68
N GLU A 122 1.70 -3.71 -2.51
CA GLU A 122 1.80 -2.75 -3.62
C GLU A 122 2.01 -3.50 -4.93
N VAL A 123 1.26 -3.14 -5.95
CA VAL A 123 1.42 -3.67 -7.30
C VAL A 123 2.29 -2.69 -8.10
N VAL A 124 3.55 -3.07 -8.27
CA VAL A 124 4.54 -2.19 -8.86
C VAL A 124 4.53 -2.23 -10.38
N SER A 125 4.69 -1.06 -10.97
CA SER A 125 4.89 -0.85 -12.41
C SER A 125 6.24 -0.16 -12.65
N PRO A 126 6.76 -0.12 -13.89
CA PRO A 126 8.01 0.59 -14.19
C PRO A 126 8.05 2.05 -13.70
N GLY A 127 6.88 2.72 -13.62
CA GLY A 127 6.80 4.11 -13.15
C GLY A 127 6.81 4.28 -11.62
N SER A 128 6.37 3.27 -10.86
CA SER A 128 6.31 3.32 -9.38
C SER A 128 7.40 2.50 -8.70
N GLU A 129 8.08 1.62 -9.43
CA GLU A 129 9.00 0.60 -8.90
C GLU A 129 10.07 1.16 -7.95
N ALA A 130 10.75 2.22 -8.33
CA ALA A 130 11.82 2.81 -7.50
C ALA A 130 11.27 3.36 -6.17
N ARG A 131 10.12 4.02 -6.21
CA ARG A 131 9.44 4.57 -5.02
C ARG A 131 8.96 3.45 -4.10
N ASP A 132 8.24 2.48 -4.65
CA ASP A 132 7.63 1.41 -3.86
C ASP A 132 8.70 0.48 -3.27
N ARG A 133 9.75 0.17 -4.05
CA ARG A 133 10.85 -0.68 -3.56
C ARG A 133 11.74 -0.01 -2.51
N LEU A 134 12.00 1.27 -2.62
CA LEU A 134 12.96 1.97 -1.76
C LEU A 134 12.27 2.83 -0.70
N GLU A 135 11.46 3.78 -1.12
CA GLU A 135 10.93 4.82 -0.23
C GLU A 135 9.81 4.28 0.67
N LYS A 136 8.78 3.66 0.08
CA LYS A 136 7.68 3.08 0.84
C LYS A 136 8.17 1.96 1.76
N ARG A 137 9.10 1.11 1.30
CA ARG A 137 9.66 0.05 2.14
C ARG A 137 10.33 0.63 3.40
N VAL A 138 11.12 1.70 3.26
CA VAL A 138 11.77 2.35 4.41
C VAL A 138 10.75 2.96 5.35
N ALA A 139 9.72 3.64 4.82
CA ALA A 139 8.65 4.21 5.62
C ALA A 139 7.83 3.13 6.33
N TYR A 140 7.39 2.10 5.60
CA TYR A 140 6.57 1.02 6.15
C TYR A 140 7.32 0.16 7.18
N GLN A 141 8.65 0.06 7.08
CA GLN A 141 9.47 -0.62 8.07
C GLN A 141 9.36 0.02 9.47
N GLN A 142 9.02 1.31 9.57
CA GLN A 142 8.84 2.01 10.84
C GLN A 142 7.51 1.65 11.54
N LEU A 143 6.53 1.12 10.81
CA LEU A 143 5.23 0.73 11.35
C LEU A 143 5.36 -0.55 12.18
N GLY A 144 5.29 -0.45 13.50
CA GLY A 144 5.52 -1.59 14.42
C GLY A 144 4.49 -2.72 14.30
N SER A 145 3.28 -2.41 13.86
CA SER A 145 2.19 -3.39 13.62
C SER A 145 2.42 -4.24 12.38
N LEU A 146 3.08 -3.69 11.35
CA LEU A 146 3.26 -4.32 10.05
C LEU A 146 4.13 -5.58 10.15
N LYS A 147 3.56 -6.73 9.77
CA LYS A 147 4.23 -8.03 9.78
C LYS A 147 4.79 -8.41 8.42
N THR A 148 4.09 -8.06 7.35
CA THR A 148 4.48 -8.44 5.99
C THR A 148 4.22 -7.28 5.03
N TYR A 149 5.21 -6.97 4.20
CA TYR A 149 5.09 -6.08 3.06
C TYR A 149 5.36 -6.89 1.79
N VAL A 150 4.46 -6.80 0.81
CA VAL A 150 4.52 -7.56 -0.44
C VAL A 150 4.57 -6.60 -1.62
N LEU A 151 5.52 -6.81 -2.51
CA LEU A 151 5.58 -6.15 -3.82
C LEU A 151 5.23 -7.16 -4.90
N VAL A 152 4.23 -6.86 -5.70
CA VAL A 152 3.79 -7.69 -6.82
C VAL A 152 4.11 -6.96 -8.12
N THR A 153 4.95 -7.54 -8.96
CA THR A 153 5.28 -6.93 -10.27
C THR A 153 4.12 -7.14 -11.24
N ARG A 154 3.59 -6.05 -11.81
CA ARG A 154 2.43 -6.10 -12.70
C ARG A 154 2.67 -6.89 -13.99
N ASP A 155 3.83 -6.71 -14.62
CA ASP A 155 4.08 -7.11 -16.01
C ASP A 155 4.70 -8.53 -16.14
N LYS A 156 5.01 -9.18 -15.03
CA LYS A 156 5.56 -10.55 -14.98
C LYS A 156 5.31 -11.19 -13.62
N PRO A 157 5.23 -12.52 -13.54
CA PRO A 157 5.14 -13.24 -12.27
C PRO A 157 6.42 -13.04 -11.45
N LEU A 158 6.40 -12.04 -10.58
CA LEU A 158 7.47 -11.75 -9.63
C LEU A 158 6.85 -11.13 -8.40
N VAL A 159 7.01 -11.80 -7.26
CA VAL A 159 6.53 -11.34 -5.95
C VAL A 159 7.70 -11.29 -4.98
N GLU A 160 7.92 -10.14 -4.37
CA GLU A 160 8.91 -9.94 -3.32
C GLU A 160 8.21 -9.79 -1.98
N VAL A 161 8.73 -10.47 -0.97
CA VAL A 161 8.12 -10.52 0.36
C VAL A 161 9.14 -10.03 1.40
N PHE A 162 8.72 -9.05 2.19
CA PHE A 162 9.48 -8.49 3.29
C PHE A 162 8.75 -8.81 4.59
N GLU A 163 9.33 -9.68 5.41
CA GLU A 163 8.77 -10.06 6.70
C GLU A 163 9.43 -9.33 7.87
N ARG A 164 8.65 -8.99 8.87
CA ARG A 164 9.16 -8.37 10.09
C ARG A 164 10.15 -9.28 10.79
N SER A 165 11.35 -8.76 11.03
CA SER A 165 12.38 -9.41 11.82
C SER A 165 13.02 -8.38 12.75
N GLY A 166 12.71 -8.45 14.04
CA GLY A 166 13.10 -7.41 15.00
C GLY A 166 12.57 -6.03 14.58
N ASN A 167 13.46 -5.05 14.51
CA ASN A 167 13.12 -3.68 14.12
C ASN A 167 13.15 -3.43 12.61
N GLY A 168 13.40 -4.45 11.79
CA GLY A 168 13.53 -4.32 10.34
C GLY A 168 12.69 -5.34 9.57
N PHE A 169 12.97 -5.41 8.28
CA PHE A 169 12.44 -6.43 7.38
C PHE A 169 13.53 -7.40 6.92
N LEU A 170 13.21 -8.69 6.95
CA LEU A 170 13.94 -9.74 6.27
C LEU A 170 13.37 -9.89 4.87
N ASN A 171 14.22 -9.73 3.85
CA ASN A 171 13.85 -10.01 2.46
C ASN A 171 13.88 -11.53 2.24
N LYS A 172 12.76 -12.08 1.78
CA LYS A 172 12.67 -13.50 1.37
C LYS A 172 13.16 -13.66 -0.07
N GLU A 173 13.50 -14.87 -0.46
CA GLU A 173 13.76 -15.19 -1.87
C GLU A 173 12.53 -14.80 -2.71
N PRO A 174 12.73 -14.07 -3.82
CA PRO A 174 11.62 -13.68 -4.70
C PRO A 174 10.94 -14.89 -5.31
N LEU A 175 9.61 -14.86 -5.36
CA LEU A 175 8.79 -15.87 -6.02
C LEU A 175 8.64 -15.51 -7.50
N THR A 176 8.98 -16.43 -8.39
CA THR A 176 8.97 -16.18 -9.86
C THR A 176 8.21 -17.23 -10.65
N GLY A 177 7.92 -18.38 -10.05
CA GLY A 177 7.17 -19.46 -10.67
C GLY A 177 5.69 -19.41 -10.34
N LEU A 178 4.81 -19.63 -11.31
CA LEU A 178 3.36 -19.62 -11.11
C LEU A 178 2.87 -20.64 -10.08
N GLY A 179 3.57 -21.76 -9.92
CA GLY A 179 3.27 -22.79 -8.92
C GLY A 179 3.82 -22.47 -7.54
N GLU A 180 4.62 -21.40 -7.38
CA GLU A 180 5.14 -21.02 -6.07
C GLU A 180 4.03 -20.36 -5.23
N MET A 181 4.16 -20.50 -3.91
CA MET A 181 3.14 -20.08 -2.95
C MET A 181 3.57 -18.80 -2.23
N LEU A 182 2.79 -17.75 -2.35
CA LEU A 182 2.90 -16.59 -1.46
C LEU A 182 2.37 -16.98 -0.09
N GLN A 183 3.25 -16.99 0.90
CA GLN A 183 2.91 -17.26 2.29
C GLN A 183 2.62 -15.95 3.04
N LEU A 184 1.50 -15.91 3.77
CA LEU A 184 1.11 -14.78 4.64
C LEU A 184 0.88 -15.30 6.08
N PRO A 185 1.95 -15.59 6.83
CA PRO A 185 1.85 -16.26 8.14
C PRO A 185 1.00 -15.49 9.15
N ALA A 186 1.02 -14.15 9.09
CA ALA A 186 0.27 -13.30 10.02
C ALA A 186 -1.25 -13.52 10.00
N ILE A 187 -1.78 -14.07 8.92
CA ILE A 187 -3.20 -14.44 8.77
C ILE A 187 -3.38 -15.94 8.47
N ASN A 188 -2.33 -16.73 8.59
CA ASN A 188 -2.31 -18.15 8.29
C ASN A 188 -2.90 -18.48 6.91
N SER A 189 -2.47 -17.73 5.89
CA SER A 189 -2.94 -17.83 4.50
C SER A 189 -1.79 -18.11 3.56
N GLU A 190 -2.10 -18.81 2.47
CA GLU A 190 -1.21 -19.01 1.34
C GLU A 190 -1.99 -18.94 0.04
N MET A 191 -1.34 -18.53 -1.05
CA MET A 191 -1.94 -18.55 -2.38
C MET A 191 -0.88 -18.76 -3.45
N PRO A 192 -1.17 -19.56 -4.50
CA PRO A 192 -0.24 -19.73 -5.61
C PRO A 192 -0.15 -18.44 -6.44
N LEU A 193 1.02 -18.16 -7.02
CA LEU A 193 1.17 -17.02 -7.93
C LEU A 193 0.23 -17.13 -9.12
N ALA A 194 -0.13 -18.33 -9.56
CA ALA A 194 -1.11 -18.54 -10.62
C ALA A 194 -2.46 -17.86 -10.33
N ASP A 195 -2.89 -17.82 -9.07
CA ASP A 195 -4.14 -17.14 -8.68
C ASP A 195 -3.97 -15.62 -8.65
N ILE A 196 -2.80 -15.11 -8.27
CA ILE A 196 -2.48 -13.67 -8.29
C ILE A 196 -2.54 -13.14 -9.72
N TYR A 197 -1.94 -13.87 -10.66
CA TYR A 197 -1.82 -13.49 -12.08
C TYR A 197 -2.90 -14.12 -12.97
N ARG A 198 -3.97 -14.68 -12.39
CA ARG A 198 -5.08 -15.25 -13.15
C ARG A 198 -5.65 -14.20 -14.11
N ASP A 199 -6.01 -14.62 -15.30
CA ASP A 199 -6.51 -13.81 -16.42
C ASP A 199 -5.45 -12.93 -17.10
N LEU A 200 -4.25 -12.76 -16.52
CA LEU A 200 -3.16 -12.01 -17.15
C LEU A 200 -2.25 -12.89 -18.01
N ILE A 201 -2.09 -14.15 -17.63
CA ILE A 201 -1.13 -15.07 -18.28
C ILE A 201 -1.75 -15.77 -19.47
N SER A 202 -3.07 -15.99 -19.47
CA SER A 202 -3.79 -16.53 -20.63
C SER A 202 -3.94 -15.55 -21.80
N ALA A 203 -3.69 -14.27 -21.58
CA ALA A 203 -3.79 -13.23 -22.63
C ALA A 203 -2.51 -13.08 -23.45
N ASN A 204 -1.40 -13.75 -23.09
CA ASN A 204 -0.15 -13.70 -23.83
C ASN A 204 0.42 -15.11 -24.03
N PRO A 205 -0.11 -15.93 -24.94
CA PRO A 205 0.59 -17.16 -25.37
C PRO A 205 1.88 -16.73 -26.06
N ALA A 206 3.02 -17.25 -25.56
CA ALA A 206 4.35 -17.06 -26.12
C ALA A 206 4.44 -17.51 -27.60
#